data_82a58184adf2992475cde2bce37e5438
#
_entry.id   82a58184adf2992475cde2bce37e5438
#
_cell.length_a   1.000
_cell.length_b   1.000
_cell.length_c   1.000
_cell.angle_alpha   90.00
_cell.angle_beta   90.00
_cell.angle_gamma   90.00
#
_symmetry.space_group_name_H-M   'P 1'
#
loop_
_entity.id
_entity.type
_entity.pdbx_description
1 polymer ?
#
loop_
_entity_poly.entity_id
_entity_poly.type
_entity_poly.pdbx_seq_one_letter_code
_entity_poly.pdbx_strand_id
1 'polypeptide(L)'
;KVNDIFKIVKDFKKFDKNKPIILMGYYNMIFQYGENEFLRKCKISGVNGLIVVDLPWPENKKFANKCKRKSIFFIQLLSPTTTKKRLKKIIKDSHEMIYFISMLSTTGGKLKVSSKEILSNYDKIKKINSKKNVVIGFGITEKTIKSLKKADGLVVGSAICREITTSIKKRQNPVTNVYNVVSKLKKKIK
;
A
#
# COMPACT_ATOMS: atom_id res chain seq x y z
N LYS A 1 -18.87 -6.74 2.54
CA LYS A 1 -19.33 -5.93 1.39
C LYS A 1 -18.57 -4.61 1.34
N VAL A 2 -18.56 -3.89 0.20
CA VAL A 2 -17.86 -2.59 0.07
C VAL A 2 -18.34 -1.58 1.11
N ASN A 3 -19.65 -1.56 1.39
CA ASN A 3 -20.21 -0.66 2.40
C ASN A 3 -19.70 -0.91 3.82
N ASP A 4 -19.36 -2.15 4.16
CA ASP A 4 -18.78 -2.49 5.47
C ASP A 4 -17.38 -1.87 5.63
N ILE A 5 -16.61 -1.81 4.53
CA ILE A 5 -15.30 -1.14 4.52
C ILE A 5 -15.46 0.35 4.81
N PHE A 6 -16.43 1.02 4.19
CA PHE A 6 -16.69 2.43 4.47
C PHE A 6 -17.12 2.68 5.92
N LYS A 7 -17.89 1.76 6.51
CA LYS A 7 -18.25 1.81 7.94
C LYS A 7 -17.00 1.72 8.81
N ILE A 8 -16.13 0.73 8.56
CA ILE A 8 -14.86 0.56 9.29
C ILE A 8 -14.00 1.83 9.20
N VAL A 9 -13.89 2.43 7.99
CA VAL A 9 -13.14 3.68 7.81
C VAL A 9 -13.72 4.82 8.64
N LYS A 10 -15.05 4.99 8.62
CA LYS A 10 -15.71 6.02 9.42
C LYS A 10 -15.50 5.84 10.91
N ASP A 11 -15.64 4.60 11.40
CA ASP A 11 -15.46 4.30 12.81
C ASP A 11 -14.00 4.53 13.25
N PHE A 12 -13.02 4.14 12.42
CA PHE A 12 -11.63 4.47 12.68
C PHE A 12 -11.38 5.99 12.70
N LYS A 13 -11.98 6.75 11.78
CA LYS A 13 -11.83 8.21 11.72
C LYS A 13 -12.45 8.95 12.90
N LYS A 14 -13.42 8.36 13.58
CA LYS A 14 -13.90 8.87 14.89
C LYS A 14 -12.83 8.75 15.97
N PHE A 15 -12.06 7.67 15.93
CA PHE A 15 -10.97 7.41 16.88
C PHE A 15 -9.71 8.24 16.57
N ASP A 16 -9.27 8.26 15.29
CA ASP A 16 -8.09 9.03 14.85
C ASP A 16 -8.36 9.72 13.50
N LYS A 17 -8.69 10.99 13.55
CA LYS A 17 -8.98 11.80 12.34
C LYS A 17 -7.74 12.05 11.48
N ASN A 18 -6.56 12.10 12.08
CA ASN A 18 -5.31 12.48 11.41
C ASN A 18 -4.62 11.32 10.70
N LYS A 19 -4.82 10.09 11.15
CA LYS A 19 -4.19 8.94 10.55
C LYS A 19 -4.72 8.72 9.12
N PRO A 20 -3.85 8.72 8.08
CA PRO A 20 -4.31 8.46 6.72
C PRO A 20 -4.77 7.02 6.55
N ILE A 21 -5.85 6.84 5.78
CA ILE A 21 -6.39 5.52 5.41
C ILE A 21 -6.33 5.39 3.89
N ILE A 22 -5.73 4.28 3.45
CA ILE A 22 -5.62 3.91 2.06
C ILE A 22 -6.37 2.60 1.86
N LEU A 23 -7.30 2.55 0.92
CA LEU A 23 -7.97 1.32 0.54
C LEU A 23 -7.22 0.66 -0.62
N MET A 24 -7.06 -0.65 -0.53
CA MET A 24 -6.45 -1.46 -1.58
C MET A 24 -7.45 -2.51 -2.08
N GLY A 25 -7.60 -2.62 -3.40
CA GLY A 25 -8.55 -3.56 -3.98
C GLY A 25 -8.43 -3.66 -5.51
N TYR A 26 -9.42 -4.32 -6.11
CA TYR A 26 -9.51 -4.54 -7.55
C TYR A 26 -10.47 -3.56 -8.19
N TYR A 27 -10.19 -3.17 -9.43
CA TYR A 27 -10.98 -2.20 -10.17
C TYR A 27 -12.41 -2.65 -10.42
N ASN A 28 -12.62 -3.95 -10.66
CA ASN A 28 -13.95 -4.49 -10.88
C ASN A 28 -14.93 -4.15 -9.73
N MET A 29 -14.47 -4.17 -8.49
CA MET A 29 -15.30 -3.81 -7.32
C MET A 29 -15.72 -2.33 -7.35
N ILE A 30 -14.82 -1.47 -7.81
CA ILE A 30 -15.07 -0.03 -7.96
C ILE A 30 -16.02 0.21 -9.13
N PHE A 31 -15.79 -0.47 -10.24
CA PHE A 31 -16.61 -0.37 -11.45
C PHE A 31 -18.06 -0.79 -11.20
N GLN A 32 -18.28 -1.95 -10.55
CA GLN A 32 -19.61 -2.43 -10.18
C GLN A 32 -20.33 -1.53 -9.17
N TYR A 33 -19.59 -0.88 -8.28
CA TYR A 33 -20.14 0.08 -7.33
C TYR A 33 -20.54 1.40 -8.01
N GLY A 34 -19.96 1.69 -9.17
CA GLY A 34 -19.99 2.97 -9.86
C GLY A 34 -18.89 3.91 -9.37
N GLU A 35 -17.92 4.24 -10.25
CA GLU A 35 -16.72 5.01 -9.90
C GLU A 35 -17.02 6.32 -9.14
N ASN A 36 -18.02 7.08 -9.61
CA ASN A 36 -18.35 8.39 -9.03
C ASN A 36 -18.90 8.23 -7.62
N GLU A 37 -19.80 7.25 -7.42
CA GLU A 37 -20.41 6.97 -6.12
C GLU A 37 -19.37 6.38 -5.16
N PHE A 38 -18.51 5.48 -5.64
CA PHE A 38 -17.42 4.94 -4.85
C PHE A 38 -16.51 6.05 -4.34
N LEU A 39 -16.07 6.96 -5.21
CA LEU A 39 -15.21 8.09 -4.84
C LEU A 39 -15.91 9.07 -3.90
N ARG A 40 -17.23 9.29 -4.09
CA ARG A 40 -18.04 10.08 -3.17
C ARG A 40 -18.05 9.45 -1.78
N LYS A 41 -18.30 8.12 -1.71
CA LYS A 41 -18.26 7.37 -0.44
C LYS A 41 -16.88 7.37 0.20
N CYS A 42 -15.82 7.20 -0.59
CA CYS A 42 -14.44 7.35 -0.09
C CYS A 42 -14.25 8.70 0.61
N LYS A 43 -14.63 9.80 -0.05
CA LYS A 43 -14.46 11.16 0.49
C LYS A 43 -15.18 11.36 1.80
N ILE A 44 -16.47 11.04 1.85
CA ILE A 44 -17.30 11.24 3.06
C ILE A 44 -16.97 10.27 4.20
N SER A 45 -16.30 9.15 3.89
CA SER A 45 -15.81 8.20 4.91
C SER A 45 -14.45 8.56 5.47
N GLY A 46 -13.71 9.46 4.82
CA GLY A 46 -12.38 9.87 5.25
C GLY A 46 -11.24 9.03 4.65
N VAL A 47 -11.47 8.36 3.51
CA VAL A 47 -10.42 7.68 2.75
C VAL A 47 -9.49 8.72 2.13
N ASN A 48 -8.18 8.54 2.32
CA ASN A 48 -7.16 9.45 1.84
C ASN A 48 -6.54 8.99 0.51
N GLY A 49 -6.52 7.69 0.22
CA GLY A 49 -5.92 7.17 -1.01
C GLY A 49 -6.45 5.81 -1.41
N LEU A 50 -6.14 5.44 -2.65
CA LEU A 50 -6.51 4.18 -3.26
C LEU A 50 -5.31 3.51 -3.91
N ILE A 51 -5.19 2.20 -3.74
CA ILE A 51 -4.34 1.30 -4.52
C ILE A 51 -5.25 0.37 -5.30
N VAL A 52 -5.22 0.43 -6.63
CA VAL A 52 -6.01 -0.45 -7.51
C VAL A 52 -5.05 -1.39 -8.22
N VAL A 53 -5.13 -2.66 -7.83
CA VAL A 53 -4.09 -3.66 -8.14
C VAL A 53 -4.04 -4.04 -9.62
N ASP A 54 -5.20 -4.09 -10.26
CA ASP A 54 -5.42 -4.55 -11.63
C ASP A 54 -5.68 -3.41 -12.63
N LEU A 55 -5.42 -2.16 -12.24
CA LEU A 55 -5.54 -1.00 -13.12
C LEU A 55 -4.17 -0.31 -13.30
N PRO A 56 -3.32 -0.81 -14.20
CA PRO A 56 -1.96 -0.30 -14.40
C PRO A 56 -1.93 1.02 -15.16
N TRP A 57 -0.76 1.66 -15.18
CA TRP A 57 -0.50 2.79 -16.08
C TRP A 57 -0.27 2.28 -17.53
N PRO A 58 -0.80 2.92 -18.58
CA PRO A 58 -1.50 4.21 -18.60
C PRO A 58 -3.04 4.14 -18.41
N GLU A 59 -3.63 2.96 -18.34
CA GLU A 59 -5.08 2.72 -18.30
C GLU A 59 -5.74 3.42 -17.10
N ASN A 60 -5.02 3.51 -15.98
CA ASN A 60 -5.50 4.16 -14.76
C ASN A 60 -5.60 5.70 -14.82
N LYS A 61 -5.05 6.37 -15.85
CA LYS A 61 -4.97 7.84 -15.89
C LYS A 61 -6.34 8.51 -15.70
N LYS A 62 -7.36 8.00 -16.37
CA LYS A 62 -8.71 8.56 -16.28
C LYS A 62 -9.26 8.47 -14.87
N PHE A 63 -9.12 7.32 -14.23
CA PHE A 63 -9.58 7.10 -12.86
C PHE A 63 -8.72 7.86 -11.84
N ALA A 64 -7.39 7.88 -12.00
CA ALA A 64 -6.49 8.66 -11.15
C ALA A 64 -6.81 10.16 -11.16
N ASN A 65 -7.19 10.71 -12.33
CA ASN A 65 -7.65 12.09 -12.44
C ASN A 65 -8.99 12.33 -11.73
N LYS A 66 -9.91 11.34 -11.73
CA LYS A 66 -11.15 11.41 -10.93
C LYS A 66 -10.83 11.42 -9.43
N CYS A 67 -9.90 10.58 -8.99
CA CYS A 67 -9.41 10.55 -7.60
C CYS A 67 -8.85 11.92 -7.19
N LYS A 68 -7.96 12.50 -8.02
CA LYS A 68 -7.34 13.81 -7.77
C LYS A 68 -8.38 14.91 -7.56
N ARG A 69 -9.41 14.96 -8.42
CA ARG A 69 -10.52 15.94 -8.29
C ARG A 69 -11.32 15.80 -7.00
N LYS A 70 -11.29 14.64 -6.36
CA LYS A 70 -11.93 14.39 -5.05
C LYS A 70 -10.94 14.48 -3.88
N SER A 71 -9.70 14.94 -4.12
CA SER A 71 -8.62 14.97 -3.12
C SER A 71 -8.34 13.59 -2.52
N ILE A 72 -8.38 12.55 -3.35
CA ILE A 72 -8.01 11.18 -3.01
C ILE A 72 -6.74 10.85 -3.79
N PHE A 73 -5.69 10.39 -3.09
CA PHE A 73 -4.46 9.99 -3.73
C PHE A 73 -4.64 8.65 -4.47
N PHE A 74 -4.31 8.61 -5.74
CA PHE A 74 -4.17 7.36 -6.47
C PHE A 74 -2.71 6.91 -6.38
N ILE A 75 -2.46 5.80 -5.69
CA ILE A 75 -1.11 5.31 -5.43
C ILE A 75 -0.73 4.34 -6.53
N GLN A 76 0.30 4.70 -7.30
CA GLN A 76 0.81 3.88 -8.40
C GLN A 76 1.58 2.68 -7.86
N LEU A 77 1.28 1.50 -8.43
CA LEU A 77 2.07 0.30 -8.22
C LEU A 77 3.23 0.26 -9.22
N LEU A 78 4.43 -0.03 -8.71
CA LEU A 78 5.61 -0.30 -9.52
C LEU A 78 6.19 -1.67 -9.19
N SER A 79 6.66 -2.39 -10.21
CA SER A 79 7.33 -3.66 -10.07
C SER A 79 8.80 -3.57 -10.48
N PRO A 80 9.67 -4.50 -10.07
CA PRO A 80 11.06 -4.58 -10.49
C PRO A 80 11.24 -4.72 -12.01
N THR A 81 10.23 -5.26 -12.70
CA THR A 81 10.23 -5.47 -14.16
C THR A 81 9.86 -4.23 -14.95
N THR A 82 9.51 -3.12 -14.29
CA THR A 82 9.15 -1.88 -14.98
C THR A 82 10.36 -1.28 -15.70
N THR A 83 10.29 -1.16 -17.04
CA THR A 83 11.38 -0.60 -17.85
C THR A 83 11.67 0.86 -17.49
N LYS A 84 12.91 1.31 -17.65
CA LYS A 84 13.34 2.67 -17.30
C LYS A 84 12.49 3.75 -18.01
N LYS A 85 12.12 3.53 -19.27
CA LYS A 85 11.28 4.46 -20.06
C LYS A 85 9.86 4.58 -19.44
N ARG A 86 9.25 3.43 -19.10
CA ARG A 86 7.93 3.36 -18.46
C ARG A 86 7.96 3.96 -17.05
N LEU A 87 9.01 3.65 -16.27
CA LEU A 87 9.22 4.16 -14.93
C LEU A 87 9.20 5.68 -14.87
N LYS A 88 9.96 6.36 -15.77
CA LYS A 88 9.97 7.83 -15.84
C LYS A 88 8.58 8.42 -16.09
N LYS A 89 7.80 7.79 -16.99
CA LYS A 89 6.43 8.25 -17.32
C LYS A 89 5.49 8.05 -16.12
N ILE A 90 5.51 6.88 -15.49
CA ILE A 90 4.68 6.59 -14.31
C ILE A 90 4.99 7.56 -13.17
N ILE A 91 6.28 7.80 -12.88
CA ILE A 91 6.68 8.72 -11.79
C ILE A 91 6.21 10.15 -12.07
N LYS A 92 6.30 10.61 -13.33
CA LYS A 92 5.81 11.94 -13.73
C LYS A 92 4.30 12.08 -13.51
N ASP A 93 3.52 11.04 -13.85
CA ASP A 93 2.06 11.06 -13.78
C ASP A 93 1.53 10.67 -12.39
N SER A 94 2.38 10.12 -11.49
CA SER A 94 1.96 9.67 -10.16
C SER A 94 1.68 10.83 -9.20
N HIS A 95 0.77 10.57 -8.24
CA HIS A 95 0.56 11.45 -7.10
C HIS A 95 1.75 11.37 -6.12
N GLU A 96 1.58 11.79 -4.88
CA GLU A 96 2.63 11.93 -3.87
C GLU A 96 3.37 10.63 -3.52
N MET A 97 2.67 9.49 -3.55
CA MET A 97 3.17 8.20 -3.10
C MET A 97 3.21 7.17 -4.22
N ILE A 98 4.24 6.33 -4.18
CA ILE A 98 4.41 5.15 -5.04
C ILE A 98 4.53 3.92 -4.14
N TYR A 99 3.83 2.85 -4.48
CA TYR A 99 3.97 1.55 -3.85
C TYR A 99 4.84 0.66 -4.73
N PHE A 100 6.05 0.38 -4.26
CA PHE A 100 6.98 -0.51 -4.93
C PHE A 100 6.79 -1.96 -4.44
N ILE A 101 6.41 -2.84 -5.37
CA ILE A 101 6.25 -4.27 -5.10
C ILE A 101 7.64 -4.90 -5.15
N SER A 102 8.13 -5.39 -4.02
CA SER A 102 9.50 -5.92 -3.92
C SER A 102 9.69 -7.37 -4.39
N MET A 103 8.60 -8.06 -4.75
CA MET A 103 8.64 -9.46 -5.17
C MET A 103 7.93 -9.67 -6.50
N LEU A 104 8.43 -10.63 -7.30
CA LEU A 104 7.86 -11.05 -8.57
C LEU A 104 6.95 -12.28 -8.47
N SER A 105 6.65 -12.75 -7.27
CA SER A 105 5.84 -13.95 -7.07
C SER A 105 4.46 -13.64 -6.50
N THR A 106 3.49 -14.47 -6.86
CA THR A 106 2.18 -14.54 -6.22
C THR A 106 2.31 -14.86 -4.73
N THR A 107 1.30 -14.49 -3.96
CA THR A 107 1.19 -14.71 -2.51
C THR A 107 1.61 -16.15 -2.13
N GLY A 108 2.77 -16.31 -1.49
CA GLY A 108 3.31 -17.62 -1.10
C GLY A 108 4.53 -18.12 -1.89
N GLY A 109 4.94 -17.47 -2.97
CA GLY A 109 6.10 -17.88 -3.77
C GLY A 109 7.45 -17.53 -3.15
N LYS A 110 8.45 -18.41 -3.36
CA LYS A 110 9.79 -18.33 -2.74
C LYS A 110 10.85 -17.54 -3.54
N LEU A 111 10.50 -16.68 -4.48
CA LEU A 111 11.49 -15.87 -5.18
C LEU A 111 12.07 -14.83 -4.21
N LYS A 112 13.23 -15.12 -3.67
CA LYS A 112 13.97 -14.27 -2.75
C LYS A 112 14.71 -13.19 -3.54
N VAL A 113 14.04 -12.06 -3.78
CA VAL A 113 14.77 -10.85 -4.17
C VAL A 113 15.55 -10.35 -2.96
N SER A 114 16.83 -10.09 -3.13
CA SER A 114 17.67 -9.62 -2.02
C SER A 114 17.30 -8.19 -1.61
N SER A 115 17.50 -7.87 -0.32
CA SER A 115 17.27 -6.48 0.16
C SER A 115 18.12 -5.46 -0.61
N LYS A 116 19.32 -5.87 -1.07
CA LYS A 116 20.19 -5.02 -1.89
C LYS A 116 19.56 -4.68 -3.25
N GLU A 117 18.94 -5.64 -3.89
CA GLU A 117 18.27 -5.44 -5.17
C GLU A 117 16.99 -4.59 -5.01
N ILE A 118 16.24 -4.82 -3.95
CA ILE A 118 15.06 -4.00 -3.60
C ILE A 118 15.48 -2.54 -3.42
N LEU A 119 16.53 -2.27 -2.65
CA LEU A 119 17.04 -0.91 -2.44
C LEU A 119 17.63 -0.30 -3.70
N SER A 120 18.28 -1.09 -4.57
CA SER A 120 18.74 -0.61 -5.87
C SER A 120 17.57 -0.09 -6.73
N ASN A 121 16.45 -0.79 -6.73
CA ASN A 121 15.25 -0.32 -7.46
C ASN A 121 14.61 0.90 -6.77
N TYR A 122 14.57 0.96 -5.46
CA TYR A 122 14.17 2.15 -4.71
C TYR A 122 15.03 3.36 -5.11
N ASP A 123 16.35 3.21 -5.12
CA ASP A 123 17.28 4.28 -5.49
C ASP A 123 17.09 4.74 -6.95
N LYS A 124 16.77 3.83 -7.89
CA LYS A 124 16.40 4.20 -9.27
C LYS A 124 15.18 5.11 -9.32
N ILE A 125 14.17 4.83 -8.49
CA ILE A 125 12.96 5.66 -8.41
C ILE A 125 13.31 7.03 -7.83
N LYS A 126 14.05 7.07 -6.72
CA LYS A 126 14.46 8.31 -6.05
C LYS A 126 15.40 9.18 -6.93
N LYS A 127 16.24 8.57 -7.78
CA LYS A 127 17.04 9.31 -8.77
C LYS A 127 16.19 10.02 -9.83
N ILE A 128 15.01 9.51 -10.16
CA ILE A 128 14.10 10.17 -11.12
C ILE A 128 13.34 11.31 -10.43
N ASN A 129 12.89 11.11 -9.21
CA ASN A 129 12.24 12.14 -8.39
C ASN A 129 12.46 11.86 -6.91
N SER A 130 13.36 12.62 -6.29
CA SER A 130 13.73 12.48 -4.87
C SER A 130 12.59 12.85 -3.91
N LYS A 131 11.65 13.69 -4.33
CA LYS A 131 10.51 14.14 -3.51
C LYS A 131 9.39 13.12 -3.41
N LYS A 132 9.35 12.08 -4.29
CA LYS A 132 8.31 11.03 -4.20
C LYS A 132 8.47 10.18 -2.96
N ASN A 133 7.39 9.96 -2.23
CA ASN A 133 7.34 8.96 -1.17
C ASN A 133 7.25 7.57 -1.78
N VAL A 134 8.25 6.73 -1.56
CA VAL A 134 8.31 5.37 -2.08
C VAL A 134 8.21 4.38 -0.95
N VAL A 135 7.05 3.74 -0.82
CA VAL A 135 6.85 2.68 0.15
C VAL A 135 7.12 1.32 -0.48
N ILE A 136 7.79 0.45 0.27
CA ILE A 136 8.11 -0.91 -0.17
C ILE A 136 7.14 -1.89 0.49
N GLY A 137 6.49 -2.71 -0.31
CA GLY A 137 5.60 -3.76 0.15
C GLY A 137 6.03 -5.13 -0.35
N PHE A 138 5.44 -6.17 0.24
CA PHE A 138 5.76 -7.59 0.07
C PHE A 138 7.11 -8.01 0.68
N GLY A 139 7.13 -9.18 1.30
CA GLY A 139 8.34 -9.76 1.88
C GLY A 139 8.89 -9.03 3.11
N ILE A 140 8.17 -8.04 3.64
CA ILE A 140 8.57 -7.32 4.85
C ILE A 140 8.30 -8.21 6.06
N THR A 141 9.36 -8.60 6.73
CA THR A 141 9.36 -9.45 7.92
C THR A 141 10.27 -8.87 8.97
N GLU A 142 10.24 -9.45 10.16
CA GLU A 142 11.17 -9.08 11.23
C GLU A 142 12.65 -9.25 10.84
N LYS A 143 12.95 -10.18 9.92
CA LYS A 143 14.31 -10.44 9.43
C LYS A 143 14.77 -9.42 8.38
N THR A 144 13.85 -8.98 7.51
CA THR A 144 14.19 -8.10 6.36
C THR A 144 14.01 -6.61 6.66
N ILE A 145 13.25 -6.25 7.69
CA ILE A 145 12.86 -4.87 7.96
C ILE A 145 14.07 -3.94 8.20
N LYS A 146 15.09 -4.39 8.93
CA LYS A 146 16.28 -3.59 9.22
C LYS A 146 17.07 -3.24 7.95
N SER A 147 17.19 -4.18 7.01
CA SER A 147 17.93 -3.96 5.76
C SER A 147 17.21 -3.01 4.79
N LEU A 148 15.92 -2.77 5.00
CA LEU A 148 15.08 -1.91 4.15
C LEU A 148 14.73 -0.55 4.80
N LYS A 149 15.32 -0.23 5.95
CA LYS A 149 15.02 1.02 6.70
C LYS A 149 15.32 2.32 5.95
N LYS A 150 16.10 2.27 4.86
CA LYS A 150 16.37 3.42 3.98
C LYS A 150 15.13 3.89 3.22
N ALA A 151 14.13 3.03 3.01
CA ALA A 151 12.92 3.38 2.29
C ALA A 151 12.08 4.42 3.05
N ASP A 152 11.31 5.23 2.32
CA ASP A 152 10.41 6.23 2.92
C ASP A 152 9.30 5.58 3.77
N GLY A 153 8.99 4.31 3.49
CA GLY A 153 8.05 3.53 4.29
C GLY A 153 8.06 2.04 3.92
N LEU A 154 7.60 1.21 4.85
CA LEU A 154 7.51 -0.24 4.69
C LEU A 154 6.08 -0.70 4.97
N VAL A 155 5.53 -1.53 4.07
CA VAL A 155 4.16 -2.05 4.20
C VAL A 155 4.20 -3.50 4.66
N VAL A 156 3.62 -3.75 5.83
CA VAL A 156 3.57 -5.06 6.47
C VAL A 156 2.14 -5.60 6.39
N GLY A 157 1.93 -6.68 5.67
CA GLY A 157 0.63 -7.33 5.52
C GLY A 157 0.60 -8.72 6.14
N SER A 158 1.21 -9.71 5.47
CA SER A 158 1.13 -11.13 5.82
C SER A 158 1.54 -11.46 7.25
N ALA A 159 2.48 -10.72 7.84
CA ALA A 159 2.90 -10.92 9.23
C ALA A 159 1.76 -10.58 10.21
N ILE A 160 1.04 -9.49 9.95
CA ILE A 160 -0.11 -9.06 10.75
C ILE A 160 -1.27 -10.07 10.60
N CYS A 161 -1.60 -10.46 9.37
CA CYS A 161 -2.66 -11.44 9.12
C CYS A 161 -2.37 -12.79 9.80
N ARG A 162 -1.11 -13.26 9.73
CA ARG A 162 -0.72 -14.49 10.45
C ARG A 162 -0.88 -14.38 11.96
N GLU A 163 -0.51 -13.22 12.51
CA GLU A 163 -0.67 -13.00 13.96
C GLU A 163 -2.13 -13.02 14.38
N ILE A 164 -3.00 -12.36 13.61
CA ILE A 164 -4.46 -12.41 13.85
C ILE A 164 -4.95 -13.86 13.83
N THR A 165 -4.61 -14.62 12.79
CA THR A 165 -5.01 -16.03 12.65
C THR A 165 -4.50 -16.89 13.82
N THR A 166 -3.23 -16.70 14.19
CA THR A 166 -2.61 -17.44 15.31
C THR A 166 -3.29 -17.12 16.64
N SER A 167 -3.56 -15.84 16.89
CA SER A 167 -4.22 -15.39 18.11
C SER A 167 -5.63 -15.97 18.23
N ILE A 168 -6.40 -15.94 17.14
CA ILE A 168 -7.75 -16.52 17.12
C ILE A 168 -7.70 -18.03 17.41
N LYS A 169 -6.80 -18.77 16.74
CA LYS A 169 -6.63 -20.23 16.96
C LYS A 169 -6.25 -20.55 18.40
N LYS A 170 -5.45 -19.70 19.04
CA LYS A 170 -5.01 -19.86 20.43
C LYS A 170 -5.97 -19.24 21.45
N ARG A 171 -7.12 -18.72 21.03
CA ARG A 171 -8.09 -18.00 21.88
C ARG A 171 -7.46 -16.84 22.67
N GLN A 172 -6.47 -16.17 22.06
CA GLN A 172 -5.80 -14.97 22.59
C GLN A 172 -6.37 -13.70 21.95
N ASN A 173 -6.15 -12.55 22.62
CA ASN A 173 -6.58 -11.27 22.06
C ASN A 173 -5.72 -10.88 20.84
N PRO A 174 -6.28 -10.86 19.61
CA PRO A 174 -5.53 -10.55 18.41
C PRO A 174 -5.07 -9.08 18.36
N VAL A 175 -5.79 -8.15 18.99
CA VAL A 175 -5.44 -6.73 19.01
C VAL A 175 -4.14 -6.51 19.76
N THR A 176 -4.03 -7.06 20.97
CA THR A 176 -2.81 -6.99 21.81
C THR A 176 -1.62 -7.62 21.09
N ASN A 177 -1.79 -8.78 20.50
CA ASN A 177 -0.71 -9.50 19.83
C ASN A 177 -0.23 -8.77 18.56
N VAL A 178 -1.15 -8.24 17.75
CA VAL A 178 -0.81 -7.41 16.59
C VAL A 178 -0.10 -6.14 17.01
N TYR A 179 -0.55 -5.47 18.08
CA TYR A 179 0.12 -4.29 18.63
C TYR A 179 1.58 -4.60 19.00
N ASN A 180 1.81 -5.74 19.67
CA ASN A 180 3.16 -6.17 20.04
C ASN A 180 4.05 -6.43 18.83
N VAL A 181 3.51 -7.10 17.79
CA VAL A 181 4.24 -7.33 16.52
C VAL A 181 4.60 -6.00 15.85
N VAL A 182 3.64 -5.10 15.69
CA VAL A 182 3.88 -3.79 15.07
C VAL A 182 4.88 -2.97 15.86
N SER A 183 4.79 -2.97 17.19
CA SER A 183 5.72 -2.28 18.08
C SER A 183 7.16 -2.78 17.95
N LYS A 184 7.34 -4.12 17.88
CA LYS A 184 8.66 -4.74 17.64
C LYS A 184 9.24 -4.35 16.28
N LEU A 185 8.41 -4.36 15.22
CA LEU A 185 8.81 -3.96 13.88
C LEU A 185 9.23 -2.47 13.84
N LYS A 186 8.44 -1.60 14.49
CA LYS A 186 8.72 -0.17 14.56
C LYS A 186 10.05 0.13 15.28
N LYS A 187 10.36 -0.57 16.36
CA LYS A 187 11.65 -0.42 17.08
C LYS A 187 12.86 -0.79 16.23
N LYS A 188 12.71 -1.66 15.21
CA LYS A 188 13.81 -2.10 14.34
C LYS A 188 14.15 -1.12 13.20
N ILE A 189 13.29 -0.16 12.91
CA ILE A 189 13.49 0.84 11.85
C ILE A 189 13.80 2.23 12.38
N LYS A 190 13.66 2.44 13.69
CA LYS A 190 14.23 3.57 14.38
C LYS A 190 15.72 3.36 14.58
#